data_c34d89313f63d76b250a87b1b598d401
#
_entry.id   c34d89313f63d76b250a87b1b598d401
#
_cell.length_a   1.000
_cell.length_b   1.000
_cell.length_c   1.000
_cell.angle_alpha   90.00
_cell.angle_beta   90.00
_cell.angle_gamma   90.00
#
_symmetry.space_group_name_H-M   'P 1'
#
loop_
_entity.id
_entity.type
_entity.pdbx_description
1 polymer ?
#
loop_
_entity_poly.entity_id
_entity_poly.type
_entity_poly.pdbx_seq_one_letter_code
_entity_poly.pdbx_strand_id
1 'polypeptide(L)'
;IKRSIPNRKFLLFIRCMGIALFSLALANPIFSFGRSTDSFSNSPSANVFILDDSYSMGTRVNQKSYYIRAVETLLDMSQSLSSESVYSVVLGSSPSRVLQDWTATPSKAKKLLQPSLPSARTTEIGSAITEALRLMESASQKVKRIHILTDRDKNGWNEAGFLPIGEEVPYPINIIDFSEM
;
A
#
# COMPACT_ATOMS: atom_id res chain seq x y z
N ILE A 1 -53.78 14.99 34.87
CA ILE A 1 -52.50 14.58 34.27
C ILE A 1 -52.83 13.40 33.35
N LYS A 2 -52.86 13.62 32.00
CA LYS A 2 -53.11 12.59 31.00
C LYS A 2 -51.86 11.73 30.86
N ARG A 3 -51.81 10.52 31.41
CA ARG A 3 -50.78 9.52 31.16
C ARG A 3 -50.92 9.04 29.72
N SER A 4 -50.00 9.45 28.86
CA SER A 4 -49.85 8.93 27.50
C SER A 4 -49.34 7.48 27.59
N ILE A 5 -50.18 6.50 27.25
CA ILE A 5 -49.78 5.10 27.16
C ILE A 5 -48.97 4.96 25.88
N PRO A 6 -47.69 4.58 25.94
CA PRO A 6 -46.90 4.44 24.74
C PRO A 6 -47.49 3.31 23.87
N ASN A 7 -47.63 3.59 22.60
CA ASN A 7 -48.22 2.67 21.63
C ASN A 7 -47.35 1.40 21.58
N ARG A 8 -47.94 0.20 21.85
CA ARG A 8 -47.22 -1.08 21.89
C ARG A 8 -46.35 -1.33 20.65
N LYS A 9 -46.79 -0.87 19.48
CA LYS A 9 -46.03 -0.95 18.23
C LYS A 9 -44.76 -0.09 18.26
N PHE A 10 -44.82 1.08 18.86
CA PHE A 10 -43.68 1.98 19.01
C PHE A 10 -42.62 1.38 19.96
N LEU A 11 -43.09 0.77 21.06
CA LEU A 11 -42.21 0.12 22.02
C LEU A 11 -41.51 -1.12 21.41
N LEU A 12 -42.22 -1.90 20.59
CA LEU A 12 -41.66 -3.01 19.84
C LEU A 12 -40.60 -2.52 18.84
N PHE A 13 -40.88 -1.46 18.09
CA PHE A 13 -39.93 -0.87 17.14
C PHE A 13 -38.62 -0.43 17.82
N ILE A 14 -38.70 0.26 18.97
CA ILE A 14 -37.50 0.68 19.71
C ILE A 14 -36.67 -0.53 20.17
N ARG A 15 -37.33 -1.61 20.65
CA ARG A 15 -36.63 -2.83 21.06
C ARG A 15 -35.92 -3.52 19.89
N CYS A 16 -36.57 -3.67 18.75
CA CYS A 16 -35.99 -4.25 17.56
C CYS A 16 -34.82 -3.39 17.04
N MET A 17 -34.96 -2.07 17.04
CA MET A 17 -33.89 -1.14 16.63
C MET A 17 -32.70 -1.21 17.58
N GLY A 18 -32.93 -1.31 18.90
CA GLY A 18 -31.86 -1.48 19.89
C GLY A 18 -31.06 -2.78 19.68
N ILE A 19 -31.76 -3.90 19.44
CA ILE A 19 -31.10 -5.17 19.14
C ILE A 19 -30.31 -5.09 17.82
N ALA A 20 -30.88 -4.49 16.80
CA ALA A 20 -30.21 -4.32 15.50
C ALA A 20 -28.93 -3.46 15.61
N LEU A 21 -29.00 -2.34 16.32
CA LEU A 21 -27.84 -1.48 16.59
C LEU A 21 -26.78 -2.19 17.43
N PHE A 22 -27.19 -2.93 18.44
CA PHE A 22 -26.28 -3.70 19.27
C PHE A 22 -25.59 -4.83 18.47
N SER A 23 -26.32 -5.55 17.62
CA SER A 23 -25.75 -6.53 16.71
C SER A 23 -24.76 -5.89 15.71
N LEU A 24 -25.09 -4.72 15.21
CA LEU A 24 -24.22 -3.96 14.31
C LEU A 24 -22.93 -3.50 15.02
N ALA A 25 -23.02 -3.09 16.29
CA ALA A 25 -21.87 -2.70 17.10
C ALA A 25 -20.95 -3.91 17.41
N LEU A 26 -21.52 -5.08 17.69
CA LEU A 26 -20.76 -6.33 17.93
C LEU A 26 -20.13 -6.89 16.65
N ALA A 27 -20.77 -6.70 15.50
CA ALA A 27 -20.25 -7.13 14.21
C ALA A 27 -18.96 -6.39 13.82
N ASN A 28 -18.61 -5.33 14.57
CA ASN A 28 -17.44 -4.49 14.30
C ASN A 28 -17.24 -4.30 12.78
N PRO A 29 -18.30 -3.81 12.06
CA PRO A 29 -18.16 -3.64 10.62
C PRO A 29 -17.01 -2.68 10.42
N ILE A 30 -15.88 -3.19 9.95
CA ILE A 30 -14.81 -2.38 9.41
C ILE A 30 -15.45 -1.73 8.18
N PHE A 31 -16.11 -0.58 8.40
CA PHE A 31 -16.33 0.34 7.32
C PHE A 31 -14.93 0.78 6.91
N SER A 32 -14.29 0.00 6.03
CA SER A 32 -13.36 0.57 5.11
C SER A 32 -14.19 1.61 4.36
N PHE A 33 -14.40 2.78 4.97
CA PHE A 33 -14.45 3.98 4.17
C PHE A 33 -13.13 3.91 3.43
N GLY A 34 -13.20 3.18 2.33
CA GLY A 34 -12.15 3.17 1.38
C GLY A 34 -11.81 4.63 1.21
N ARG A 35 -10.76 5.04 1.84
CA ARG A 35 -9.91 6.01 1.21
C ARG A 35 -9.74 5.33 -0.11
N SER A 36 -10.58 5.75 -1.03
CA SER A 36 -10.71 5.19 -2.35
C SER A 36 -9.29 4.77 -2.71
N THR A 37 -9.04 3.47 -2.96
CA THR A 37 -8.12 3.20 -4.03
C THR A 37 -8.59 4.16 -5.08
N ASP A 38 -8.05 5.39 -5.00
CA ASP A 38 -8.38 6.45 -5.94
C ASP A 38 -8.26 5.72 -7.23
N SER A 39 -9.40 5.45 -7.85
CA SER A 39 -9.49 4.82 -9.14
C SER A 39 -8.34 5.44 -9.87
N PHE A 40 -7.26 4.66 -10.17
CA PHE A 40 -6.01 5.22 -10.67
C PHE A 40 -6.44 6.30 -11.62
N SER A 41 -6.44 7.56 -11.14
CA SER A 41 -7.22 8.62 -11.78
C SER A 41 -6.66 8.68 -13.19
N ASN A 42 -7.50 8.83 -14.21
CA ASN A 42 -7.06 8.96 -15.62
C ASN A 42 -6.07 10.12 -15.80
N SER A 43 -5.70 10.79 -14.72
CA SER A 43 -4.74 11.87 -14.70
C SER A 43 -3.30 11.32 -14.72
N PRO A 44 -2.43 11.90 -15.55
CA PRO A 44 -1.01 11.57 -15.57
C PRO A 44 -0.37 11.63 -14.19
N SER A 45 0.25 10.54 -13.75
CA SER A 45 0.86 10.43 -12.43
C SER A 45 2.28 9.88 -12.49
N ALA A 46 3.11 10.29 -11.53
CA ALA A 46 4.41 9.69 -11.27
C ALA A 46 4.29 8.77 -10.05
N ASN A 47 4.67 7.51 -10.22
CA ASN A 47 4.57 6.50 -9.18
C ASN A 47 5.94 5.88 -8.92
N VAL A 48 6.40 5.90 -7.68
CA VAL A 48 7.60 5.14 -7.29
C VAL A 48 7.15 3.91 -6.52
N PHE A 49 7.54 2.75 -7.02
CA PHE A 49 7.35 1.48 -6.34
C PHE A 49 8.62 1.11 -5.58
N ILE A 50 8.54 1.05 -4.27
CA ILE A 50 9.60 0.51 -3.42
C ILE A 50 9.27 -0.96 -3.22
N LEU A 51 10.08 -1.84 -3.79
CA LEU A 51 9.95 -3.28 -3.67
C LEU A 51 10.95 -3.79 -2.64
N ASP A 52 10.44 -4.32 -1.55
CA ASP A 52 11.26 -5.02 -0.57
C ASP A 52 11.77 -6.33 -1.18
N ASP A 53 13.08 -6.43 -1.33
CA ASP A 53 13.76 -7.61 -1.85
C ASP A 53 14.61 -8.30 -0.76
N SER A 54 14.30 -8.07 0.51
CA SER A 54 14.97 -8.69 1.65
C SER A 54 14.73 -10.19 1.75
N TYR A 55 15.50 -10.85 2.59
CA TYR A 55 15.42 -12.29 2.80
C TYR A 55 14.03 -12.76 3.26
N SER A 56 13.36 -12.00 4.13
CA SER A 56 12.02 -12.32 4.67
C SER A 56 10.95 -12.44 3.57
N MET A 57 11.07 -11.63 2.51
CA MET A 57 10.20 -11.71 1.33
C MET A 57 10.30 -13.04 0.57
N GLY A 58 11.30 -13.87 0.90
CA GLY A 58 11.42 -15.27 0.42
C GLY A 58 10.42 -16.24 1.05
N THR A 59 9.75 -15.84 2.15
CA THR A 59 8.73 -16.66 2.84
C THR A 59 7.62 -17.05 1.88
N ARG A 60 7.30 -18.36 1.86
CA ARG A 60 6.30 -18.93 0.94
C ARG A 60 4.98 -19.21 1.66
N VAL A 61 3.92 -18.71 1.07
CA VAL A 61 2.53 -19.03 1.44
C VAL A 61 1.79 -19.48 0.19
N ASN A 62 1.13 -20.63 0.24
CA ASN A 62 0.42 -21.22 -0.90
C ASN A 62 1.30 -21.34 -2.17
N GLN A 63 2.52 -21.87 -2.03
CA GLN A 63 3.51 -22.11 -3.10
C GLN A 63 4.15 -20.87 -3.73
N LYS A 64 3.69 -19.65 -3.43
CA LYS A 64 4.29 -18.40 -3.90
C LYS A 64 4.99 -17.70 -2.75
N SER A 65 6.17 -17.11 -3.01
CA SER A 65 6.84 -16.23 -2.03
C SER A 65 6.15 -14.86 -1.99
N TYR A 66 6.30 -14.15 -0.89
CA TYR A 66 5.86 -12.76 -0.77
C TYR A 66 6.47 -11.90 -1.88
N TYR A 67 7.74 -12.12 -2.18
CA TYR A 67 8.42 -11.43 -3.28
C TYR A 67 7.70 -11.62 -4.63
N ILE A 68 7.36 -12.86 -4.99
CA ILE A 68 6.64 -13.13 -6.24
C ILE A 68 5.30 -12.43 -6.27
N ARG A 69 4.55 -12.45 -5.17
CA ARG A 69 3.27 -11.75 -5.06
C ARG A 69 3.45 -10.22 -5.19
N ALA A 70 4.48 -9.68 -4.55
CA ALA A 70 4.80 -8.26 -4.63
C ALA A 70 5.14 -7.84 -6.08
N VAL A 71 5.93 -8.63 -6.79
CA VAL A 71 6.25 -8.40 -8.20
C VAL A 71 5.00 -8.47 -9.08
N GLU A 72 4.13 -9.49 -8.90
CA GLU A 72 2.86 -9.60 -9.61
C GLU A 72 1.99 -8.35 -9.37
N THR A 73 1.83 -7.96 -8.11
CA THR A 73 1.04 -6.76 -7.72
C THR A 73 1.62 -5.49 -8.33
N LEU A 74 2.95 -5.31 -8.29
CA LEU A 74 3.61 -4.16 -8.91
C LEU A 74 3.32 -4.11 -10.42
N LEU A 75 3.42 -5.24 -11.11
CA LEU A 75 3.15 -5.31 -12.54
C LEU A 75 1.69 -4.99 -12.86
N ASP A 76 0.74 -5.53 -12.10
CA ASP A 76 -0.69 -5.26 -12.27
C ASP A 76 -1.00 -3.78 -12.02
N MET A 77 -0.44 -3.20 -10.96
CA MET A 77 -0.58 -1.76 -10.68
C MET A 77 0.02 -0.92 -11.81
N SER A 78 1.21 -1.26 -12.29
CA SER A 78 1.86 -0.51 -13.38
C SER A 78 1.08 -0.58 -14.70
N GLN A 79 0.38 -1.69 -14.97
CA GLN A 79 -0.47 -1.84 -16.15
C GLN A 79 -1.78 -1.04 -16.03
N SER A 80 -2.26 -0.80 -14.82
CA SER A 80 -3.49 -0.03 -14.56
C SER A 80 -3.28 1.49 -14.58
N LEU A 81 -2.04 1.94 -14.68
CA LEU A 81 -1.72 3.36 -14.80
C LEU A 81 -2.19 3.92 -16.16
N SER A 82 -2.53 5.21 -16.20
CA SER A 82 -2.84 5.88 -17.46
C SER A 82 -1.63 5.89 -18.40
N SER A 83 -1.87 5.96 -19.70
CA SER A 83 -0.82 5.92 -20.73
C SER A 83 0.23 7.05 -20.61
N GLU A 84 -0.14 8.17 -19.99
CA GLU A 84 0.74 9.31 -19.76
C GLU A 84 1.45 9.26 -18.40
N SER A 85 1.14 8.26 -17.58
CA SER A 85 1.78 8.06 -16.29
C SER A 85 3.15 7.42 -16.47
N VAL A 86 4.04 7.75 -15.53
CA VAL A 86 5.37 7.15 -15.46
C VAL A 86 5.55 6.47 -14.12
N TYR A 87 6.40 5.47 -14.08
CA TYR A 87 6.77 4.83 -12.82
C TYR A 87 8.27 4.50 -12.77
N SER A 88 8.79 4.40 -11.57
CA SER A 88 10.14 3.96 -11.25
C SER A 88 10.08 2.85 -10.21
N VAL A 89 11.09 2.00 -10.16
CA VAL A 89 11.19 0.88 -9.21
C VAL A 89 12.48 1.02 -8.43
N VAL A 90 12.35 1.07 -7.10
CA VAL A 90 13.46 1.12 -6.14
C VAL A 90 13.44 -0.18 -5.32
N LEU A 91 14.59 -0.80 -5.12
CA LEU A 91 14.74 -1.96 -4.23
C LEU A 91 14.99 -1.48 -2.80
N GLY A 92 14.26 -2.09 -1.84
CA GLY A 92 14.25 -1.71 -0.43
C GLY A 92 15.29 -2.41 0.42
N SER A 93 16.20 -3.22 -0.16
CA SER A 93 17.33 -3.82 0.57
C SER A 93 18.48 -2.84 0.76
N SER A 94 19.32 -3.09 1.76
CA SER A 94 20.50 -2.28 2.04
C SER A 94 21.70 -2.69 1.18
N PRO A 95 22.35 -1.76 0.45
CA PRO A 95 21.91 -0.40 0.17
C PRO A 95 20.73 -0.37 -0.83
N SER A 96 19.85 0.61 -0.68
CA SER A 96 18.76 0.83 -1.65
C SER A 96 19.32 1.17 -3.02
N ARG A 97 18.61 0.73 -4.07
CA ARG A 97 19.04 1.00 -5.46
C ARG A 97 17.86 1.18 -6.39
N VAL A 98 17.99 2.08 -7.33
CA VAL A 98 17.03 2.21 -8.43
C VAL A 98 17.23 1.04 -9.38
N LEU A 99 16.22 0.17 -9.50
CA LEU A 99 16.23 -0.95 -10.43
C LEU A 99 15.80 -0.49 -11.82
N GLN A 100 14.79 0.37 -11.87
CA GLN A 100 14.22 0.93 -13.08
C GLN A 100 13.96 2.40 -12.87
N ASP A 101 14.58 3.25 -13.65
CA ASP A 101 14.29 4.67 -13.73
C ASP A 101 12.97 4.92 -14.46
N TRP A 102 12.52 6.18 -14.53
CA TRP A 102 11.23 6.55 -15.09
C TRP A 102 10.91 5.85 -16.41
N THR A 103 9.79 5.19 -16.46
CA THR A 103 9.28 4.52 -17.66
C THR A 103 7.74 4.50 -17.66
N ALA A 104 7.17 4.55 -18.85
CA ALA A 104 5.73 4.33 -19.07
C ALA A 104 5.44 2.89 -19.54
N THR A 105 6.46 2.05 -19.70
CA THR A 105 6.33 0.72 -20.33
C THR A 105 6.41 -0.40 -19.30
N PRO A 106 5.30 -1.06 -18.92
CA PRO A 106 5.27 -2.12 -17.91
C PRO A 106 6.18 -3.32 -18.24
N SER A 107 6.36 -3.64 -19.52
CA SER A 107 7.21 -4.75 -19.95
C SER A 107 8.69 -4.61 -19.59
N LYS A 108 9.18 -3.38 -19.37
CA LYS A 108 10.57 -3.16 -18.94
C LYS A 108 10.79 -3.64 -17.50
N ALA A 109 9.91 -3.27 -16.57
CA ALA A 109 10.00 -3.74 -15.19
C ALA A 109 9.84 -5.25 -15.11
N LYS A 110 8.90 -5.84 -15.88
CA LYS A 110 8.72 -7.30 -15.95
C LYS A 110 10.02 -8.02 -16.30
N LYS A 111 10.75 -7.54 -17.30
CA LYS A 111 12.02 -8.15 -17.73
C LYS A 111 13.10 -8.06 -16.65
N LEU A 112 13.14 -6.97 -15.89
CA LEU A 112 14.14 -6.77 -14.82
C LEU A 112 13.81 -7.53 -13.54
N LEU A 113 12.52 -7.68 -13.20
CA LEU A 113 12.06 -8.29 -11.96
C LEU A 113 11.91 -9.81 -12.02
N GLN A 114 11.60 -10.38 -13.19
CA GLN A 114 11.36 -11.84 -13.34
C GLN A 114 12.52 -12.76 -12.95
N PRO A 115 13.82 -12.42 -13.19
CA PRO A 115 14.92 -13.29 -12.76
C PRO A 115 15.39 -13.03 -11.33
N SER A 116 14.84 -12.01 -10.65
CA SER A 116 15.29 -11.63 -9.31
C SER A 116 14.67 -12.54 -8.25
N LEU A 117 15.51 -13.20 -7.47
CA LEU A 117 15.14 -13.81 -6.21
C LEU A 117 15.31 -12.76 -5.11
N PRO A 118 14.62 -12.91 -3.97
CA PRO A 118 14.87 -12.05 -2.81
C PRO A 118 16.36 -12.09 -2.49
N SER A 119 16.91 -10.95 -2.16
CA SER A 119 18.32 -10.86 -1.81
C SER A 119 18.56 -11.44 -0.41
N ALA A 120 19.79 -11.87 -0.11
CA ALA A 120 20.18 -12.25 1.26
C ALA A 120 20.47 -11.02 2.13
N ARG A 121 19.91 -9.86 1.80
CA ARG A 121 20.15 -8.57 2.45
C ARG A 121 19.05 -8.24 3.44
N THR A 122 19.36 -7.31 4.34
CA THR A 122 18.38 -6.74 5.26
C THR A 122 17.57 -5.64 4.61
N THR A 123 16.36 -5.44 5.09
CA THR A 123 15.48 -4.35 4.67
C THR A 123 16.01 -3.01 5.20
N GLU A 124 16.01 -1.97 4.38
CA GLU A 124 16.33 -0.59 4.77
C GLU A 124 15.37 0.38 4.05
N ILE A 125 14.12 0.37 4.49
CA ILE A 125 13.05 1.15 3.85
C ILE A 125 13.32 2.66 3.91
N GLY A 126 13.96 3.17 4.97
CA GLY A 126 14.27 4.58 5.10
C GLY A 126 15.15 5.13 3.97
N SER A 127 16.21 4.40 3.59
CA SER A 127 17.06 4.79 2.47
C SER A 127 16.33 4.69 1.13
N ALA A 128 15.45 3.70 0.97
CA ALA A 128 14.64 3.55 -0.23
C ALA A 128 13.60 4.68 -0.38
N ILE A 129 13.01 5.15 0.73
CA ILE A 129 12.12 6.32 0.74
C ILE A 129 12.91 7.57 0.36
N THR A 130 14.09 7.79 0.90
CA THR A 130 14.94 8.94 0.54
C THR A 130 15.23 8.94 -0.96
N GLU A 131 15.57 7.79 -1.53
CA GLU A 131 15.79 7.66 -2.97
C GLU A 131 14.51 7.88 -3.79
N ALA A 132 13.36 7.40 -3.30
CA ALA A 132 12.06 7.65 -3.92
C ALA A 132 11.71 9.16 -3.92
N LEU A 133 11.97 9.87 -2.83
CA LEU A 133 11.77 11.33 -2.75
C LEU A 133 12.64 12.06 -3.76
N ARG A 134 13.92 11.70 -3.87
CA ARG A 134 14.85 12.27 -4.86
C ARG A 134 14.34 12.04 -6.30
N LEU A 135 13.83 10.86 -6.61
CA LEU A 135 13.22 10.59 -7.92
C LEU A 135 11.97 11.44 -8.14
N MET A 136 11.12 11.59 -7.13
CA MET A 136 9.89 12.39 -7.23
C MET A 136 10.16 13.87 -7.54
N GLU A 137 11.29 14.44 -7.10
CA GLU A 137 11.68 15.80 -7.44
C GLU A 137 11.89 15.98 -8.94
N SER A 138 12.43 14.97 -9.61
CA SER A 138 12.72 15.00 -11.06
C SER A 138 11.47 14.77 -11.93
N ALA A 139 10.38 14.27 -11.35
CA ALA A 139 9.16 13.96 -12.09
C ALA A 139 8.35 15.21 -12.42
N SER A 140 7.89 15.33 -13.66
CA SER A 140 7.11 16.48 -14.16
C SER A 140 5.60 16.37 -13.86
N GLN A 141 5.11 15.18 -13.51
CA GLN A 141 3.70 14.92 -13.23
C GLN A 141 3.26 15.61 -11.93
N LYS A 142 2.07 16.21 -11.94
CA LYS A 142 1.50 16.89 -10.76
C LYS A 142 1.06 15.91 -9.67
N VAL A 143 0.54 14.75 -10.08
CA VAL A 143 0.11 13.70 -9.15
C VAL A 143 1.29 12.77 -8.91
N LYS A 144 1.74 12.67 -7.66
CA LYS A 144 2.90 11.87 -7.25
C LYS A 144 2.50 10.92 -6.14
N ARG A 145 2.92 9.65 -6.21
CA ARG A 145 2.58 8.61 -5.22
C ARG A 145 3.77 7.68 -5.00
N ILE A 146 3.93 7.24 -3.76
CA ILE A 146 4.91 6.22 -3.38
C ILE A 146 4.14 4.97 -2.95
N HIS A 147 4.52 3.82 -3.48
CA HIS A 147 3.94 2.52 -3.13
C HIS A 147 5.05 1.65 -2.55
N ILE A 148 4.85 1.13 -1.33
CA ILE A 148 5.80 0.25 -0.65
C ILE A 148 5.20 -1.14 -0.61
N LEU A 149 5.90 -2.11 -1.19
CA LEU A 149 5.52 -3.50 -1.25
C LEU A 149 6.48 -4.30 -0.35
N THR A 150 6.00 -4.80 0.79
CA THR A 150 6.83 -5.40 1.85
C THR A 150 6.02 -6.42 2.64
N ASP A 151 6.70 -7.26 3.44
CA ASP A 151 6.10 -8.14 4.44
C ASP A 151 6.13 -7.55 5.85
N ARG A 152 6.56 -6.29 5.98
CA ARG A 152 6.68 -5.55 7.25
C ARG A 152 7.42 -6.34 8.35
N ASP A 153 8.45 -7.10 7.98
CA ASP A 153 9.26 -7.78 9.01
C ASP A 153 9.83 -6.75 10.00
N LYS A 154 9.64 -7.02 11.29
CA LYS A 154 9.98 -6.13 12.41
C LYS A 154 11.44 -5.66 12.41
N ASN A 155 12.34 -6.44 11.81
CA ASN A 155 13.76 -6.13 11.74
C ASN A 155 14.11 -4.98 10.77
N GLY A 156 13.25 -4.73 9.77
CA GLY A 156 13.46 -3.66 8.78
C GLY A 156 12.60 -2.42 9.00
N TRP A 157 11.60 -2.53 9.89
CA TRP A 157 10.62 -1.49 10.18
C TRP A 157 10.80 -0.98 11.61
N ASN A 158 11.89 -0.25 11.86
CA ASN A 158 11.99 0.48 13.09
C ASN A 158 11.16 1.76 12.95
N GLU A 159 10.10 1.91 13.74
CA GLU A 159 9.18 3.06 13.69
C GLU A 159 9.91 4.42 13.76
N ALA A 160 11.07 4.44 14.44
CA ALA A 160 11.92 5.62 14.55
C ALA A 160 12.78 5.90 13.29
N GLY A 161 12.94 4.93 12.38
CA GLY A 161 13.78 5.05 11.19
C GLY A 161 13.02 5.06 9.85
N PHE A 162 11.70 5.02 9.91
CA PHE A 162 10.86 4.93 8.71
C PHE A 162 10.82 6.23 7.89
N LEU A 163 10.87 7.35 8.57
CA LEU A 163 10.94 8.67 7.93
C LEU A 163 12.24 9.37 8.34
N PRO A 164 12.85 10.17 7.48
CA PRO A 164 13.89 11.09 7.89
C PRO A 164 13.39 11.89 9.09
N ILE A 165 14.14 11.87 10.19
CA ILE A 165 13.71 12.50 11.46
C ILE A 165 13.37 13.96 11.20
N GLY A 166 12.07 14.32 11.34
CA GLY A 166 11.57 15.69 11.24
C GLY A 166 11.07 16.13 9.87
N GLU A 167 11.05 15.27 8.85
CA GLU A 167 10.49 15.61 7.55
C GLU A 167 9.12 14.93 7.34
N GLU A 168 8.10 15.73 7.04
CA GLU A 168 6.84 15.22 6.51
C GLU A 168 7.06 14.79 5.06
N VAL A 169 6.71 13.55 4.73
CA VAL A 169 6.75 13.10 3.33
C VAL A 169 5.68 13.85 2.55
N PRO A 170 6.07 14.67 1.56
CA PRO A 170 5.11 15.54 0.86
C PRO A 170 4.18 14.79 -0.09
N TYR A 171 4.37 13.47 -0.23
CA TYR A 171 3.63 12.62 -1.16
C TYR A 171 2.89 11.51 -0.41
N PRO A 172 1.69 11.12 -0.85
CA PRO A 172 0.97 10.01 -0.26
C PRO A 172 1.75 8.69 -0.41
N ILE A 173 1.91 7.97 0.69
CA ILE A 173 2.53 6.64 0.73
C ILE A 173 1.42 5.60 0.88
N ASN A 174 1.40 4.62 0.00
CA ASN A 174 0.56 3.44 0.08
C ASN A 174 1.42 2.21 0.41
N ILE A 175 1.14 1.56 1.53
CA ILE A 175 1.87 0.37 1.98
C ILE A 175 1.01 -0.84 1.69
N ILE A 176 1.59 -1.82 1.00
CA ILE A 176 0.98 -3.10 0.67
C ILE A 176 1.74 -4.17 1.44
N ASP A 177 1.06 -4.74 2.44
CA ASP A 177 1.61 -5.75 3.33
C ASP A 177 1.23 -7.15 2.86
N PHE A 178 2.23 -7.98 2.58
CA PHE A 178 2.05 -9.35 2.11
C PHE A 178 2.04 -10.37 3.25
N SER A 179 2.36 -9.98 4.48
CA SER A 179 2.32 -10.86 5.64
C SER A 179 0.88 -11.15 6.12
N GLU A 180 -0.06 -10.25 5.83
CA GLU A 180 -1.46 -10.33 6.25
C GLU A 180 -2.39 -10.92 5.17
N MET A 181 -1.85 -11.36 4.02
CA MET A 181 -2.62 -11.90 2.89
C MET A 181 -2.66 -13.47 2.94
#